data_6bfde5602bf1ab6d8a4675b5c00761d0
#
_entry.id   6bfde5602bf1ab6d8a4675b5c00761d0
#
_cell.length_a   1.000
_cell.length_b   1.000
_cell.length_c   1.000
_cell.angle_alpha   90.00
_cell.angle_beta   90.00
_cell.angle_gamma   90.00
#
_symmetry.space_group_name_H-M   'P 1'
#
loop_
_entity.id
_entity.type
_entity.pdbx_description
1 polymer ?
#
loop_
_entity_poly.entity_id
_entity_poly.type
_entity_poly.pdbx_seq_one_letter_code
_entity_poly.pdbx_strand_id
1 'polypeptide(L)'
;MNQNPWVEMRDGRAPRLWLSLPEGNLLISWETMKKIRATSDFLDIVFECEYGIITFASSEPLRELYELMQMEMVRKIDGTRFAVKVDEIPE
;
A
#
# COMPACT_ATOMS: atom_id res chain seq x y z
N MET A 1 -2.15 -13.41 13.57
CA MET A 1 -3.11 -13.50 12.47
C MET A 1 -3.60 -12.10 12.11
N ASN A 2 -3.62 -11.77 10.83
CA ASN A 2 -4.09 -10.46 10.39
C ASN A 2 -5.61 -10.39 10.48
N GLN A 3 -6.13 -9.39 11.21
CA GLN A 3 -7.55 -9.21 11.39
C GLN A 3 -8.09 -7.99 10.64
N ASN A 4 -7.27 -7.34 9.83
CA ASN A 4 -7.69 -6.16 9.08
C ASN A 4 -8.57 -6.55 7.89
N PRO A 5 -9.86 -6.20 7.89
CA PRO A 5 -10.75 -6.59 6.78
C PRO A 5 -10.46 -5.85 5.48
N TRP A 6 -9.67 -4.77 5.54
CA TRP A 6 -9.33 -3.97 4.38
C TRP A 6 -8.02 -4.39 3.70
N VAL A 7 -7.35 -5.42 4.25
CA VAL A 7 -6.11 -5.96 3.69
C VAL A 7 -6.30 -7.46 3.47
N GLU A 8 -6.09 -7.91 2.23
CA GLU A 8 -6.09 -9.33 1.92
C GLU A 8 -4.65 -9.80 1.79
N MET A 9 -4.30 -10.81 2.55
CA MET A 9 -3.00 -11.44 2.50
C MET A 9 -3.01 -12.60 1.54
N ARG A 10 -1.84 -12.93 1.05
CA ARG A 10 -1.63 -14.16 0.31
C ARG A 10 -0.55 -14.96 1.00
N ASP A 11 -0.75 -16.28 1.06
CA ASP A 11 0.28 -17.19 1.55
C ASP A 11 1.40 -17.20 0.51
N GLY A 12 2.56 -16.66 0.90
CA GLY A 12 3.66 -16.45 0.00
C GLY A 12 3.58 -15.10 -0.70
N ARG A 13 4.46 -14.90 -1.68
CA ARG A 13 4.57 -13.63 -2.40
C ARG A 13 3.39 -13.43 -3.35
N ALA A 14 2.76 -12.27 -3.25
CA ALA A 14 1.71 -11.88 -4.19
C ALA A 14 2.34 -11.42 -5.51
N PRO A 15 1.75 -11.76 -6.68
CA PRO A 15 2.32 -11.33 -7.96
C PRO A 15 2.22 -9.82 -8.16
N ARG A 16 1.13 -9.20 -7.69
CA ARG A 16 0.94 -7.75 -7.77
C ARG A 16 0.11 -7.29 -6.59
N LEU A 17 0.23 -6.01 -6.26
CA LEU A 17 -0.61 -5.40 -5.24
C LEU A 17 -1.83 -4.78 -5.92
N TRP A 18 -3.01 -5.17 -5.51
CA TRP A 18 -4.27 -4.58 -5.98
C TRP A 18 -4.67 -3.50 -4.99
N LEU A 19 -4.64 -2.24 -5.42
CA LEU A 19 -5.08 -1.11 -4.62
C LEU A 19 -6.45 -0.66 -5.12
N SER A 20 -7.47 -0.85 -4.29
CA SER A 20 -8.84 -0.47 -4.63
C SER A 20 -9.09 0.95 -4.14
N LEU A 21 -9.47 1.84 -5.06
CA LEU A 21 -9.73 3.25 -4.76
C LEU A 21 -11.16 3.61 -5.19
N PRO A 22 -11.73 4.69 -4.63
CA PRO A 22 -13.08 5.11 -5.05
C PRO A 22 -13.19 5.41 -6.55
N GLU A 23 -12.11 5.93 -7.15
CA GLU A 23 -12.09 6.28 -8.57
C GLU A 23 -11.68 5.12 -9.48
N GLY A 24 -11.26 3.98 -8.93
CA GLY A 24 -10.87 2.84 -9.73
C GLY A 24 -9.85 1.95 -9.01
N ASN A 25 -9.33 0.99 -9.75
CA ASN A 25 -8.41 0.00 -9.20
C ASN A 25 -7.05 0.09 -9.88
N LEU A 26 -5.98 -0.05 -9.10
CA LEU A 26 -4.62 -0.09 -9.60
C LEU A 26 -4.00 -1.45 -9.30
N LEU A 27 -3.31 -2.02 -10.28
CA LEU A 27 -2.47 -3.19 -10.08
C LEU A 27 -1.02 -2.73 -10.14
N ILE A 28 -0.34 -2.79 -9.00
CA ILE A 28 1.00 -2.25 -8.85
C ILE A 28 2.01 -3.39 -8.81
N SER A 29 3.00 -3.33 -9.70
CA SER A 29 4.09 -4.31 -9.72
C SER A 29 5.03 -4.04 -8.54
N TRP A 30 5.36 -5.09 -7.78
CA TRP A 30 6.31 -4.97 -6.69
C TRP A 30 7.68 -4.51 -7.17
N GLU A 31 8.05 -4.86 -8.39
CA GLU A 31 9.34 -4.47 -8.96
C GLU A 31 9.48 -2.97 -9.16
N THR A 32 8.36 -2.27 -9.34
CA THR A 32 8.38 -0.81 -9.52
C THR A 32 8.36 -0.05 -8.21
N MET A 33 8.04 -0.72 -7.09
CA MET A 33 7.98 -0.07 -5.79
C MET A 33 9.36 0.24 -5.26
N LYS A 34 9.57 1.51 -4.90
CA LYS A 34 10.85 2.00 -4.40
C LYS A 34 10.63 2.92 -3.22
N LYS A 35 11.64 3.00 -2.37
CA LYS A 35 11.66 3.95 -1.25
C LYS A 35 10.42 3.85 -0.37
N ILE A 36 9.98 2.63 -0.08
CA ILE A 36 8.84 2.42 0.81
C ILE A 36 9.27 2.83 2.22
N ARG A 37 8.57 3.81 2.78
CA ARG A 37 8.90 4.32 4.10
C ARG A 37 7.64 4.67 4.86
N ALA A 38 7.75 4.68 6.18
CA ALA A 38 6.65 5.04 7.06
C ALA A 38 7.15 6.04 8.10
N THR A 39 6.23 6.85 8.62
CA THR A 39 6.54 7.72 9.76
C THR A 39 6.77 6.86 11.00
N SER A 40 7.40 7.43 12.04
CA SER A 40 7.73 6.68 13.26
C SER A 40 6.50 6.15 13.98
N ASP A 41 5.35 6.81 13.81
CA ASP A 41 4.07 6.37 14.39
C ASP A 41 3.27 5.48 13.44
N PHE A 42 3.78 5.21 12.24
CA PHE A 42 3.13 4.40 11.20
C PHE A 42 1.75 4.91 10.76
N LEU A 43 1.49 6.19 10.94
CA LEU A 43 0.23 6.78 10.44
C LEU A 43 0.30 7.07 8.95
N ASP A 44 1.49 7.28 8.42
CA ASP A 44 1.70 7.54 6.99
C ASP A 44 2.67 6.52 6.40
N ILE A 45 2.33 6.02 5.21
CA ILE A 45 3.22 5.18 4.41
C ILE A 45 3.34 5.83 3.04
N VAL A 46 4.57 5.99 2.56
CA VAL A 46 4.85 6.62 1.26
C VAL A 46 5.75 5.71 0.45
N PHE A 47 5.44 5.54 -0.82
CA PHE A 47 6.30 4.78 -1.73
C PHE A 47 6.17 5.28 -3.17
N GLU A 48 7.21 5.02 -3.96
CA GLU A 48 7.19 5.29 -5.39
C GLU A 48 6.86 4.01 -6.15
N CYS A 49 6.11 4.15 -7.24
CA CYS A 49 5.78 3.02 -8.11
C CYS A 49 5.54 3.49 -9.54
N GLU A 50 5.10 2.58 -10.39
CA GLU A 50 4.82 2.89 -11.81
C GLU A 50 3.76 3.98 -12.01
N TYR A 51 2.90 4.23 -11.02
CA TYR A 51 1.86 5.26 -11.08
C TYR A 51 2.31 6.59 -10.47
N GLY A 52 3.51 6.65 -9.90
CA GLY A 52 4.00 7.85 -9.25
C GLY A 52 4.24 7.62 -7.76
N ILE A 53 4.01 8.67 -6.96
CA ILE A 53 4.20 8.59 -5.51
C ILE A 53 2.85 8.37 -4.86
N ILE A 54 2.75 7.30 -4.09
CA ILE A 54 1.51 6.96 -3.39
C ILE A 54 1.72 7.18 -1.90
N THR A 55 0.77 7.88 -1.27
CA THR A 55 0.79 8.16 0.15
C THR A 55 -0.47 7.59 0.79
N PHE A 56 -0.29 6.78 1.83
CA PHE A 56 -1.38 6.31 2.68
C PHE A 56 -1.33 7.11 3.97
N ALA A 57 -2.46 7.69 4.38
CA ALA A 57 -2.58 8.42 5.63
C ALA A 57 -3.76 7.87 6.42
N SER A 58 -3.50 7.44 7.64
CA SER A 58 -4.49 6.77 8.47
C SER A 58 -4.57 7.40 9.85
N SER A 59 -5.72 7.26 10.50
CA SER A 59 -5.86 7.67 11.90
C SER A 59 -5.36 6.61 12.88
N GLU A 60 -5.06 5.40 12.37
CA GLU A 60 -4.54 4.30 13.17
C GLU A 60 -3.24 3.80 12.57
N PRO A 61 -2.30 3.29 13.39
CA PRO A 61 -1.02 2.83 12.88
C PRO A 61 -1.15 1.73 11.82
N LEU A 62 -0.38 1.86 10.76
CA LEU A 62 -0.35 0.92 9.64
C LEU A 62 0.89 0.00 9.69
N ARG A 63 1.42 -0.23 10.89
CA ARG A 63 2.64 -1.01 11.05
C ARG A 63 2.51 -2.42 10.47
N GLU A 64 1.40 -3.09 10.72
CA GLU A 64 1.19 -4.43 10.20
C GLU A 64 1.19 -4.44 8.67
N LEU A 65 0.51 -3.46 8.06
CA LEU A 65 0.51 -3.33 6.61
C LEU A 65 1.93 -3.09 6.08
N TYR A 66 2.69 -2.22 6.76
CA TYR A 66 4.06 -1.93 6.36
C TYR A 66 4.93 -3.18 6.38
N GLU A 67 4.80 -4.00 7.43
CA GLU A 67 5.54 -5.26 7.54
C GLU A 67 5.15 -6.25 6.44
N LEU A 68 3.86 -6.35 6.13
CA LEU A 68 3.38 -7.23 5.08
C LEU A 68 3.85 -6.77 3.70
N MET A 69 3.90 -5.47 3.46
CA MET A 69 4.42 -4.93 2.21
C MET A 69 5.90 -5.26 2.03
N GLN A 70 6.66 -5.27 3.12
CA GLN A 70 8.07 -5.65 3.08
C GLN A 70 8.25 -7.07 2.56
N MET A 71 7.33 -7.96 2.89
CA MET A 71 7.38 -9.37 2.48
C MET A 71 6.62 -9.63 1.18
N GLU A 72 6.03 -8.60 0.58
CA GLU A 72 5.23 -8.71 -0.65
C GLU A 72 4.07 -9.71 -0.51
N MET A 73 3.53 -9.82 0.69
CA MET A 73 2.45 -10.77 1.00
C MET A 73 1.05 -10.13 0.98
N VAL A 74 0.95 -8.89 0.53
CA VAL A 74 -0.33 -8.19 0.44
C VAL A 74 -0.88 -8.36 -0.97
N ARG A 75 -2.05 -8.98 -1.07
CA ARG A 75 -2.71 -9.18 -2.36
C ARG A 75 -3.57 -7.97 -2.73
N LYS A 76 -4.28 -7.41 -1.74
CA LYS A 76 -5.23 -6.32 -1.98
C LYS A 76 -5.29 -5.39 -0.78
N ILE A 77 -5.41 -4.10 -1.06
CA ILE A 77 -5.66 -3.07 -0.06
C ILE A 77 -6.93 -2.33 -0.45
N ASP A 78 -7.87 -2.22 0.49
CA ASP A 78 -9.06 -1.40 0.32
C ASP A 78 -8.71 0.05 0.66
N GLY A 79 -8.39 0.83 -0.36
CA GLY A 79 -7.98 2.23 -0.20
C GLY A 79 -9.11 3.19 0.15
N THR A 80 -10.33 2.67 0.38
CA THR A 80 -11.44 3.50 0.86
C THR A 80 -11.47 3.60 2.39
N ARG A 81 -10.62 2.81 3.09
CA ARG A 81 -10.59 2.76 4.55
C ARG A 81 -9.70 3.83 5.18
N PHE A 82 -8.89 4.48 4.37
CA PHE A 82 -8.00 5.55 4.82
C PHE A 82 -7.71 6.46 3.64
N ALA A 83 -7.03 7.59 3.90
CA ALA A 83 -6.74 8.53 2.83
C ALA A 83 -5.61 8.01 1.95
N VAL A 84 -5.84 7.99 0.64
CA VAL A 84 -4.83 7.59 -0.34
C VAL A 84 -4.67 8.72 -1.34
N LYS A 85 -3.42 9.14 -1.54
CA LYS A 85 -3.08 10.17 -2.50
C LYS A 85 -2.10 9.60 -3.51
N VAL A 86 -2.36 9.84 -4.79
CA VAL A 86 -1.47 9.43 -5.88
C VAL A 86 -0.99 10.68 -6.58
N ASP A 87 0.33 10.91 -6.53
CA ASP A 87 0.96 12.06 -7.19
C ASP A 87 1.86 11.57 -8.31
N GLU A 88 1.65 12.09 -9.53
CA GLU A 88 2.52 11.74 -10.64
C GLU A 88 3.90 12.32 -10.42
N ILE A 89 4.92 11.52 -10.75
CA ILE A 89 6.30 11.99 -10.67
C ILE A 89 6.55 12.94 -11.83
N PRO A 90 7.00 14.18 -11.59
CA PRO A 90 7.32 15.12 -12.68
C PRO A 90 8.46 14.58 -13.53
N GLU A 91 8.32 14.71 -14.82
CA GLU A 91 9.38 14.34 -15.76
C GLU A 91 10.40 15.48 -15.88
#